data_b82af6d8aadbfb868df7002527956c64
#
_entry.id   b82af6d8aadbfb868df7002527956c64
#
_cell.length_a   1.000
_cell.length_b   1.000
_cell.length_c   1.000
_cell.angle_alpha   90.00
_cell.angle_beta   90.00
_cell.angle_gamma   90.00
#
_symmetry.space_group_name_H-M   'P 1'
#
loop_
_entity.id
_entity.type
_entity.pdbx_description
1 polymer ?
#
loop_
_entity_poly.entity_id
_entity_poly.type
_entity_poly.pdbx_seq_one_letter_code
_entity_poly.pdbx_strand_id
1 'polypeptide(L)'
;NSGKLPKAKDPVDAGYPDCFNDEGSHDLKKVARFESYKGFLFGSLNPDVQPLVEFLGEATKIIDMIVGQSEQGLEVLRGSSTYVYDGNWKLTAENGADGYHVSAVHWNYAATTQQRKEKDAVDNVRAMSAGSWGKQGGGSYGFENGHMLLWTQWANPEDRPNYAKFDEYAERFGVPMAKWMVERSRNLCLY
;
A
#
# COMPACT_ATOMS: atom_id res chain seq x y z
N ASN A 1 27.62 -1.42 7.23
CA ASN A 1 27.28 -2.78 7.66
C ASN A 1 27.59 -3.73 6.49
N SER A 2 28.57 -4.62 6.67
CA SER A 2 29.07 -5.47 5.57
C SER A 2 28.19 -6.67 5.25
N GLY A 3 27.17 -6.92 6.07
CA GLY A 3 26.35 -8.15 5.99
C GLY A 3 27.06 -9.41 6.48
N LYS A 4 28.34 -9.31 6.79
CA LYS A 4 29.09 -10.46 7.32
C LYS A 4 28.67 -10.75 8.76
N LEU A 5 28.56 -12.02 9.12
CA LEU A 5 28.40 -12.46 10.48
C LEU A 5 29.76 -12.35 11.19
N PRO A 6 30.00 -11.34 12.02
CA PRO A 6 31.34 -11.07 12.57
C PRO A 6 31.74 -12.11 13.63
N LYS A 7 30.74 -12.68 14.28
CA LYS A 7 30.89 -13.73 15.27
C LYS A 7 29.51 -14.30 15.58
N ALA A 8 29.38 -15.60 15.69
CA ALA A 8 28.17 -16.20 16.26
C ALA A 8 27.99 -15.64 17.67
N LYS A 9 26.80 -15.16 17.97
CA LYS A 9 26.50 -14.53 19.30
C LYS A 9 26.35 -15.61 20.35
N ASP A 10 27.20 -16.48 20.42
CA ASP A 10 27.26 -17.27 21.51
C ASP A 10 28.42 -17.94 21.80
N PRO A 11 28.20 -17.97 22.89
CA PRO A 11 29.17 -18.18 23.84
C PRO A 11 29.79 -19.52 23.68
N VAL A 12 30.88 -19.58 24.31
CA VAL A 12 31.82 -20.64 24.55
C VAL A 12 31.19 -22.04 24.68
N ASP A 13 29.88 -22.11 24.90
CA ASP A 13 29.18 -23.37 25.19
C ASP A 13 28.12 -23.80 24.16
N ALA A 14 27.94 -23.05 23.07
CA ALA A 14 26.91 -23.39 22.07
C ALA A 14 27.34 -24.50 21.08
N GLY A 15 28.58 -24.97 21.17
CA GLY A 15 29.05 -26.08 20.35
C GLY A 15 29.33 -25.73 18.89
N TYR A 16 29.44 -24.48 18.54
CA TYR A 16 29.88 -24.09 17.20
C TYR A 16 31.39 -24.30 17.08
N PRO A 17 31.85 -24.97 15.99
CA PRO A 17 33.28 -25.14 15.74
C PRO A 17 33.94 -23.80 15.41
N ASP A 18 35.24 -23.70 15.63
CA ASP A 18 36.03 -22.48 15.34
C ASP A 18 35.93 -22.03 13.87
N CYS A 19 35.70 -22.99 12.96
CA CYS A 19 35.53 -22.75 11.53
C CYS A 19 34.06 -22.37 11.14
N PHE A 20 33.20 -22.17 12.12
CA PHE A 20 31.82 -21.82 11.82
C PHE A 20 31.75 -20.50 11.03
N ASN A 21 31.20 -20.58 9.83
CA ASN A 21 31.04 -19.46 8.92
C ASN A 21 32.33 -18.93 8.24
N ASP A 22 33.42 -19.68 8.22
CA ASP A 22 34.65 -19.26 7.53
C ASP A 22 34.42 -19.00 6.04
N GLU A 23 33.49 -19.75 5.43
CA GLU A 23 33.08 -19.60 4.03
C GLU A 23 31.95 -18.58 3.84
N GLY A 24 31.45 -17.96 4.90
CA GLY A 24 30.38 -16.96 4.84
C GLY A 24 28.99 -17.55 4.58
N SER A 25 28.80 -18.85 4.81
CA SER A 25 27.52 -19.54 4.55
C SER A 25 26.37 -19.03 5.41
N HIS A 26 26.67 -18.39 6.54
CA HIS A 26 25.71 -17.79 7.47
C HIS A 26 25.71 -16.28 7.43
N ASP A 27 26.37 -15.67 6.47
CA ASP A 27 26.31 -14.23 6.23
C ASP A 27 24.92 -13.84 5.70
N LEU A 28 24.54 -12.60 5.92
CA LEU A 28 23.31 -12.05 5.35
C LEU A 28 23.41 -12.06 3.82
N LYS A 29 22.39 -12.59 3.18
CA LYS A 29 22.29 -12.52 1.72
C LYS A 29 22.15 -11.06 1.29
N LYS A 30 23.02 -10.66 0.36
CA LYS A 30 22.92 -9.33 -0.24
C LYS A 30 21.72 -9.29 -1.18
N VAL A 31 20.87 -8.27 -1.02
CA VAL A 31 19.83 -7.97 -2.00
C VAL A 31 20.51 -7.55 -3.31
N ALA A 32 20.21 -8.26 -4.38
CA ALA A 32 20.88 -8.08 -5.67
C ALA A 32 20.52 -6.73 -6.32
N ARG A 33 19.25 -6.34 -6.21
CA ARG A 33 18.73 -5.06 -6.68
C ARG A 33 18.00 -4.37 -5.54
N PHE A 34 18.30 -3.09 -5.34
CA PHE A 34 17.65 -2.26 -4.33
C PHE A 34 17.47 -0.86 -4.89
N GLU A 35 16.22 -0.47 -5.06
CA GLU A 35 15.85 0.81 -5.67
C GLU A 35 14.76 1.50 -4.87
N SER A 36 14.61 2.79 -5.06
CA SER A 36 13.56 3.59 -4.41
C SER A 36 12.71 4.31 -5.44
N TYR A 37 11.39 4.30 -5.23
CA TYR A 37 10.45 5.12 -5.98
C TYR A 37 9.60 5.96 -5.03
N LYS A 38 9.69 7.26 -5.11
CA LYS A 38 8.94 8.22 -4.27
C LYS A 38 9.04 7.95 -2.76
N GLY A 39 10.17 7.42 -2.30
CA GLY A 39 10.41 7.07 -0.91
C GLY A 39 10.01 5.65 -0.51
N PHE A 40 9.29 4.92 -1.35
CA PHE A 40 9.07 3.49 -1.18
C PHE A 40 10.32 2.73 -1.60
N LEU A 41 10.73 1.76 -0.79
CA LEU A 41 11.94 0.97 -1.00
C LEU A 41 11.56 -0.41 -1.53
N PHE A 42 12.23 -0.84 -2.57
CA PHE A 42 12.01 -2.13 -3.23
C PHE A 42 13.31 -2.92 -3.32
N GLY A 43 13.21 -4.23 -3.15
CA GLY A 43 14.36 -5.11 -3.24
C GLY A 43 14.04 -6.39 -3.96
N SER A 44 14.98 -6.87 -4.78
CA SER A 44 14.91 -8.17 -5.45
C SER A 44 16.18 -8.98 -5.21
N LEU A 45 16.01 -10.28 -5.00
CA LEU A 45 17.12 -11.23 -4.97
C LEU A 45 17.57 -11.64 -6.37
N ASN A 46 16.74 -11.35 -7.39
CA ASN A 46 17.12 -11.59 -8.79
C ASN A 46 17.95 -10.42 -9.33
N PRO A 47 19.21 -10.63 -9.73
CA PRO A 47 20.05 -9.57 -10.30
C PRO A 47 19.59 -9.12 -11.68
N ASP A 48 18.83 -9.95 -12.39
CA ASP A 48 18.40 -9.73 -13.77
C ASP A 48 16.99 -9.13 -13.86
N VAL A 49 16.40 -8.76 -12.70
CA VAL A 49 15.12 -8.06 -12.72
C VAL A 49 15.26 -6.72 -13.44
N GLN A 50 14.26 -6.36 -14.22
CA GLN A 50 14.20 -5.08 -14.92
C GLN A 50 14.27 -3.88 -13.93
N PRO A 51 14.67 -2.68 -14.39
CA PRO A 51 14.68 -1.49 -13.56
C PRO A 51 13.33 -1.23 -12.89
N LEU A 52 13.33 -0.75 -11.65
CA LEU A 52 12.12 -0.60 -10.83
C LEU A 52 11.01 0.17 -11.53
N VAL A 53 11.31 1.27 -12.21
CA VAL A 53 10.29 2.09 -12.89
C VAL A 53 9.63 1.31 -14.04
N GLU A 54 10.38 0.49 -14.75
CA GLU A 54 9.86 -0.39 -15.80
C GLU A 54 9.01 -1.51 -15.19
N PHE A 55 9.46 -2.08 -14.06
CA PHE A 55 8.71 -3.10 -13.33
C PHE A 55 7.37 -2.58 -12.81
N LEU A 56 7.35 -1.38 -12.24
CA LEU A 56 6.13 -0.74 -11.75
C LEU A 56 5.19 -0.29 -12.89
N GLY A 57 5.77 0.08 -14.04
CA GLY A 57 5.00 0.49 -15.22
C GLY A 57 3.97 1.57 -14.90
N GLU A 58 2.75 1.37 -15.36
CA GLU A 58 1.64 2.32 -15.15
C GLU A 58 1.19 2.44 -13.69
N ALA A 59 1.55 1.49 -12.80
CA ALA A 59 1.28 1.61 -11.37
C ALA A 59 1.98 2.83 -10.73
N THR A 60 3.05 3.32 -11.35
CA THR A 60 3.73 4.57 -10.96
C THR A 60 2.79 5.76 -10.89
N LYS A 61 1.83 5.85 -11.82
CA LYS A 61 0.83 6.94 -11.82
C LYS A 61 -0.04 6.93 -10.57
N ILE A 62 -0.36 5.75 -10.06
CA ILE A 62 -1.14 5.62 -8.84
C ILE A 62 -0.30 6.00 -7.61
N ILE A 63 0.97 5.57 -7.58
CA ILE A 63 1.90 5.97 -6.52
C ILE A 63 2.08 7.48 -6.52
N ASP A 64 2.24 8.10 -7.68
CA ASP A 64 2.36 9.55 -7.82
C ASP A 64 1.14 10.29 -7.28
N MET A 65 -0.07 9.79 -7.55
CA MET A 65 -1.30 10.34 -6.99
C MET A 65 -1.38 10.21 -5.46
N ILE A 66 -0.86 9.12 -4.90
CA ILE A 66 -0.85 8.89 -3.45
C ILE A 66 0.13 9.87 -2.78
N VAL A 67 1.37 9.90 -3.26
CA VAL A 67 2.42 10.78 -2.72
C VAL A 67 2.10 12.26 -2.96
N GLY A 68 1.55 12.57 -4.12
CA GLY A 68 1.21 13.94 -4.54
C GLY A 68 0.07 14.60 -3.75
N GLN A 69 -0.58 13.89 -2.82
CA GLN A 69 -1.60 14.48 -1.94
C GLN A 69 -1.05 15.55 -0.99
N SER A 70 0.26 15.55 -0.76
CA SER A 70 0.96 16.57 0.02
C SER A 70 2.26 16.96 -0.68
N GLU A 71 2.54 18.26 -0.71
CA GLU A 71 3.85 18.75 -1.19
C GLU A 71 5.01 18.31 -0.30
N GLN A 72 4.72 18.07 0.97
CA GLN A 72 5.70 17.60 1.96
C GLN A 72 5.93 16.09 1.90
N GLY A 73 5.19 15.36 1.04
CA GLY A 73 5.26 13.92 0.92
C GLY A 73 4.44 13.19 1.99
N LEU A 74 4.88 11.98 2.34
CA LEU A 74 4.21 11.10 3.28
C LEU A 74 5.05 10.92 4.54
N GLU A 75 4.39 10.87 5.69
CA GLU A 75 5.00 10.49 6.96
C GLU A 75 4.61 9.06 7.32
N VAL A 76 5.60 8.24 7.65
CA VAL A 76 5.38 6.87 8.12
C VAL A 76 5.14 6.89 9.62
N LEU A 77 3.94 6.58 10.05
CA LEU A 77 3.60 6.46 11.46
C LEU A 77 4.23 5.21 12.06
N ARG A 78 4.64 5.29 13.33
CA ARG A 78 5.16 4.16 14.09
C ARG A 78 4.04 3.19 14.46
N GLY A 79 4.39 1.93 14.47
CA GLY A 79 3.50 0.83 14.84
C GLY A 79 3.37 -0.19 13.72
N SER A 80 3.03 -1.41 14.11
CA SER A 80 2.76 -2.51 13.18
C SER A 80 1.77 -3.48 13.81
N SER A 81 0.99 -4.12 12.97
CA SER A 81 0.15 -5.26 13.36
C SER A 81 0.53 -6.45 12.47
N THR A 82 0.79 -7.57 13.09
CA THR A 82 1.16 -8.79 12.37
C THR A 82 0.10 -9.86 12.59
N TYR A 83 -0.38 -10.43 11.51
CA TYR A 83 -1.33 -11.53 11.52
C TYR A 83 -0.76 -12.69 10.72
N VAL A 84 -0.96 -13.89 11.22
CA VAL A 84 -0.55 -15.13 10.57
C VAL A 84 -1.79 -15.95 10.28
N TYR A 85 -1.88 -16.49 9.08
CA TYR A 85 -2.95 -17.40 8.70
C TYR A 85 -2.40 -18.53 7.81
N ASP A 86 -3.04 -19.68 7.87
CA ASP A 86 -2.71 -20.84 7.04
C ASP A 86 -3.43 -20.74 5.70
N GLY A 87 -2.74 -20.16 4.71
CA GLY A 87 -3.36 -19.92 3.41
C GLY A 87 -2.36 -19.46 2.34
N ASN A 88 -2.84 -19.45 1.11
CA ASN A 88 -2.04 -18.95 0.00
C ASN A 88 -2.08 -17.40 0.02
N TRP A 89 -0.91 -16.76 0.00
CA TRP A 89 -0.77 -15.30 -0.01
C TRP A 89 -1.54 -14.61 -1.15
N LYS A 90 -1.75 -15.31 -2.27
CA LYS A 90 -2.49 -14.78 -3.43
C LYS A 90 -3.94 -14.46 -3.09
N LEU A 91 -4.55 -15.17 -2.12
CA LEU A 91 -5.92 -14.86 -1.68
C LEU A 91 -6.00 -13.48 -1.02
N THR A 92 -4.99 -13.11 -0.22
CA THR A 92 -4.90 -11.76 0.35
C THR A 92 -4.68 -10.72 -0.72
N ALA A 93 -3.86 -11.04 -1.71
CA ALA A 93 -3.59 -10.20 -2.86
C ALA A 93 -4.88 -9.91 -3.65
N GLU A 94 -5.60 -10.95 -4.03
CA GLU A 94 -6.87 -10.85 -4.76
C GLU A 94 -7.94 -10.14 -3.94
N ASN A 95 -8.00 -10.38 -2.63
CA ASN A 95 -8.92 -9.67 -1.74
C ASN A 95 -8.68 -8.15 -1.77
N GLY A 96 -7.43 -7.70 -1.91
CA GLY A 96 -7.10 -6.28 -2.06
C GLY A 96 -7.59 -5.65 -3.36
N ALA A 97 -7.84 -6.45 -4.39
CA ALA A 97 -8.32 -6.02 -5.71
C ALA A 97 -9.82 -6.32 -5.94
N ASP A 98 -10.47 -7.04 -5.01
CA ASP A 98 -11.89 -7.35 -5.08
C ASP A 98 -12.73 -6.31 -4.34
N GLY A 99 -13.58 -5.60 -5.07
CA GLY A 99 -14.57 -4.68 -4.49
C GLY A 99 -15.93 -5.32 -4.23
N TYR A 100 -16.18 -6.50 -4.78
CA TYR A 100 -17.50 -7.12 -4.71
C TYR A 100 -17.86 -7.61 -3.29
N HIS A 101 -16.90 -8.15 -2.56
CA HIS A 101 -17.12 -8.64 -1.20
C HIS A 101 -17.39 -7.52 -0.18
N VAL A 102 -16.95 -6.30 -0.48
CA VAL A 102 -16.92 -5.18 0.49
C VAL A 102 -18.29 -4.90 1.07
N SER A 103 -19.36 -4.90 0.25
CA SER A 103 -20.72 -4.64 0.72
C SER A 103 -21.29 -5.76 1.60
N ALA A 104 -20.85 -7.00 1.41
CA ALA A 104 -21.32 -8.15 2.16
C ALA A 104 -20.50 -8.40 3.44
N VAL A 105 -19.17 -8.29 3.34
CA VAL A 105 -18.24 -8.62 4.44
C VAL A 105 -17.94 -7.41 5.33
N HIS A 106 -17.87 -6.20 4.76
CA HIS A 106 -17.47 -4.98 5.47
C HIS A 106 -18.61 -3.97 5.66
N TRP A 107 -19.86 -4.37 5.56
CA TRP A 107 -21.01 -3.49 5.77
C TRP A 107 -21.02 -2.82 7.15
N ASN A 108 -20.50 -3.50 8.16
CA ASN A 108 -20.38 -2.98 9.52
C ASN A 108 -19.44 -1.76 9.60
N TYR A 109 -18.42 -1.70 8.75
CA TYR A 109 -17.54 -0.50 8.65
C TYR A 109 -18.37 0.73 8.24
N ALA A 110 -19.19 0.59 7.19
CA ALA A 110 -20.05 1.68 6.74
C ALA A 110 -21.05 2.10 7.82
N ALA A 111 -21.71 1.12 8.48
CA ALA A 111 -22.64 1.40 9.57
C ALA A 111 -21.98 2.09 10.77
N THR A 112 -20.77 1.65 11.13
CA THR A 112 -20.02 2.24 12.25
C THR A 112 -19.57 3.67 11.94
N THR A 113 -19.09 3.93 10.73
CA THR A 113 -18.65 5.27 10.34
C THR A 113 -19.82 6.25 10.27
N GLN A 114 -20.98 5.80 9.76
CA GLN A 114 -22.20 6.59 9.75
C GLN A 114 -22.68 6.90 11.19
N GLN A 115 -22.69 5.91 12.06
CA GLN A 115 -23.09 6.08 13.46
C GLN A 115 -22.16 7.07 14.21
N ARG A 116 -20.87 7.04 13.93
CA ARG A 116 -19.91 8.01 14.51
C ARG A 116 -20.17 9.42 14.02
N LYS A 117 -20.44 9.62 12.73
CA LYS A 117 -20.78 10.92 12.17
C LYS A 117 -22.03 11.49 12.83
N GLU A 118 -23.06 10.67 13.04
CA GLU A 118 -24.34 11.09 13.61
C GLU A 118 -24.27 11.38 15.13
N LYS A 119 -23.50 10.58 15.89
CA LYS A 119 -23.46 10.68 17.35
C LYS A 119 -22.40 11.63 17.88
N ASP A 120 -21.24 11.64 17.28
CA ASP A 120 -20.06 12.28 17.85
C ASP A 120 -19.81 13.68 17.26
N ALA A 121 -20.63 14.12 16.30
CA ALA A 121 -20.48 15.36 15.56
C ALA A 121 -19.03 15.60 15.08
N VAL A 122 -18.33 14.53 14.74
CA VAL A 122 -16.94 14.59 14.30
C VAL A 122 -16.94 14.87 12.80
N ASP A 123 -16.71 16.11 12.43
CA ASP A 123 -16.71 16.59 11.04
C ASP A 123 -15.70 15.87 10.13
N ASN A 124 -14.73 15.16 10.71
CA ASN A 124 -13.65 14.50 9.99
C ASN A 124 -13.83 12.98 9.77
N VAL A 125 -14.95 12.39 10.19
CA VAL A 125 -15.20 10.98 9.94
C VAL A 125 -15.79 10.81 8.55
N ARG A 126 -15.07 10.12 7.69
CA ARG A 126 -15.60 9.71 6.39
C ARG A 126 -16.80 8.79 6.60
N ALA A 127 -17.99 9.33 6.47
CA ALA A 127 -19.18 8.51 6.46
C ALA A 127 -19.36 7.95 5.06
N MET A 128 -19.32 6.63 4.95
CA MET A 128 -19.83 5.94 3.78
C MET A 128 -21.31 5.68 4.01
N SER A 129 -22.16 6.20 3.13
CA SER A 129 -23.56 5.84 3.16
C SER A 129 -23.70 4.35 2.83
N ALA A 130 -24.09 3.55 3.81
CA ALA A 130 -24.33 2.12 3.63
C ALA A 130 -25.36 1.85 2.53
N GLY A 131 -26.36 2.72 2.39
CA GLY A 131 -27.42 2.61 1.37
C GLY A 131 -26.96 2.95 -0.06
N SER A 132 -25.87 3.73 -0.22
CA SER A 132 -25.34 4.08 -1.54
C SER A 132 -24.17 3.23 -1.98
N TRP A 133 -23.59 2.41 -1.09
CA TRP A 133 -22.39 1.64 -1.39
C TRP A 133 -22.54 0.71 -2.60
N GLY A 134 -23.64 0.00 -2.71
CA GLY A 134 -23.93 -0.87 -3.86
C GLY A 134 -24.25 -0.13 -5.16
N LYS A 135 -24.36 1.21 -5.12
CA LYS A 135 -24.64 2.08 -6.27
C LYS A 135 -23.42 2.87 -6.73
N GLN A 136 -22.32 2.79 -6.01
CA GLN A 136 -21.08 3.49 -6.35
C GLN A 136 -20.42 2.83 -7.54
N GLY A 137 -19.95 3.63 -8.49
CA GLY A 137 -19.10 3.15 -9.56
C GLY A 137 -17.75 2.69 -9.02
N GLY A 138 -17.14 1.75 -9.68
CA GLY A 138 -15.83 1.24 -9.30
C GLY A 138 -15.35 0.18 -10.27
N GLY A 139 -14.16 -0.31 -10.03
CA GLY A 139 -13.60 -1.38 -10.83
C GLY A 139 -12.23 -1.80 -10.34
N SER A 140 -11.77 -2.91 -10.89
CA SER A 140 -10.41 -3.41 -10.73
C SER A 140 -9.67 -3.27 -12.05
N TYR A 141 -8.37 -3.00 -11.95
CA TYR A 141 -7.48 -2.91 -13.09
C TYR A 141 -6.19 -3.67 -12.79
N GLY A 142 -5.80 -4.55 -13.71
CA GLY A 142 -4.52 -5.26 -13.67
C GLY A 142 -3.47 -4.52 -14.50
N PHE A 143 -2.35 -4.22 -13.89
CA PHE A 143 -1.17 -3.71 -14.58
C PHE A 143 -0.26 -4.87 -15.00
N GLU A 144 0.75 -4.56 -15.79
CA GLU A 144 1.84 -5.49 -16.03
C GLU A 144 2.52 -5.92 -14.73
N ASN A 145 3.21 -7.05 -14.76
CA ASN A 145 3.92 -7.64 -13.62
C ASN A 145 3.03 -7.98 -12.41
N GLY A 146 1.71 -8.08 -12.62
CA GLY A 146 0.76 -8.53 -11.59
C GLY A 146 0.28 -7.46 -10.63
N HIS A 147 0.72 -6.21 -10.75
CA HIS A 147 0.20 -5.13 -9.91
C HIS A 147 -1.29 -4.92 -10.17
N MET A 148 -2.05 -4.58 -9.15
CA MET A 148 -3.50 -4.44 -9.25
C MET A 148 -3.98 -3.17 -8.55
N LEU A 149 -5.01 -2.55 -9.15
CA LEU A 149 -5.71 -1.39 -8.59
C LEU A 149 -7.19 -1.71 -8.42
N LEU A 150 -7.68 -1.56 -7.20
CA LEU A 150 -9.10 -1.42 -6.93
C LEU A 150 -9.43 0.06 -6.76
N TRP A 151 -10.45 0.55 -7.44
CA TRP A 151 -10.91 1.92 -7.24
C TRP A 151 -12.43 1.99 -7.07
N THR A 152 -12.89 2.98 -6.31
CA THR A 152 -14.32 3.21 -6.06
C THR A 152 -14.61 4.70 -6.20
N GLN A 153 -15.65 5.03 -6.96
CA GLN A 153 -16.18 6.38 -7.06
C GLN A 153 -16.96 6.70 -5.80
N TRP A 154 -16.67 7.81 -5.16
CA TRP A 154 -17.47 8.30 -4.01
C TRP A 154 -18.77 8.91 -4.49
N ALA A 155 -19.86 8.59 -3.80
CA ALA A 155 -21.16 9.21 -4.05
C ALA A 155 -21.23 10.66 -3.50
N ASN A 156 -20.42 10.93 -2.50
CA ASN A 156 -20.32 12.22 -1.78
C ASN A 156 -18.85 12.63 -1.65
N PRO A 157 -18.15 12.93 -2.76
CA PRO A 157 -16.73 13.25 -2.72
C PRO A 157 -16.43 14.53 -1.91
N GLU A 158 -17.37 15.44 -1.80
CA GLU A 158 -17.26 16.66 -1.02
C GLU A 158 -17.07 16.45 0.47
N ASP A 159 -17.51 15.32 1.01
CA ASP A 159 -17.27 14.94 2.41
C ASP A 159 -15.83 14.43 2.66
N ARG A 160 -15.02 14.31 1.62
CA ARG A 160 -13.65 13.85 1.77
C ARG A 160 -12.73 14.98 2.20
N PRO A 161 -11.82 14.75 3.18
CA PRO A 161 -10.92 15.80 3.68
C PRO A 161 -10.05 16.47 2.61
N ASN A 162 -9.74 15.76 1.55
CA ASN A 162 -8.92 16.27 0.46
C ASN A 162 -9.71 16.92 -0.68
N TYR A 163 -11.04 16.97 -0.59
CA TYR A 163 -11.88 17.59 -1.63
C TYR A 163 -11.61 19.09 -1.78
N ALA A 164 -11.40 19.78 -0.66
CA ALA A 164 -11.05 21.20 -0.64
C ALA A 164 -9.72 21.54 -1.36
N LYS A 165 -8.89 20.52 -1.65
CA LYS A 165 -7.63 20.67 -2.40
C LYS A 165 -7.79 20.47 -3.90
N PHE A 166 -9.01 20.41 -4.42
CA PHE A 166 -9.24 20.13 -5.85
C PHE A 166 -8.50 21.11 -6.75
N ASP A 167 -8.60 22.41 -6.47
CA ASP A 167 -7.98 23.46 -7.29
C ASP A 167 -6.44 23.37 -7.25
N GLU A 168 -5.86 23.13 -6.07
CA GLU A 168 -4.43 22.86 -5.88
C GLU A 168 -3.97 21.67 -6.74
N TYR A 169 -4.72 20.58 -6.69
CA TYR A 169 -4.37 19.39 -7.47
C TYR A 169 -4.59 19.60 -8.97
N ALA A 170 -5.60 20.37 -9.36
CA ALA A 170 -5.86 20.69 -10.75
C ALA A 170 -4.75 21.54 -11.37
N GLU A 171 -4.20 22.48 -10.62
CA GLU A 171 -3.05 23.28 -11.01
C GLU A 171 -1.79 22.43 -11.16
N ARG A 172 -1.52 21.53 -10.21
CA ARG A 172 -0.30 20.70 -10.18
C ARG A 172 -0.31 19.54 -11.15
N PHE A 173 -1.45 18.90 -11.35
CA PHE A 173 -1.56 17.61 -12.05
C PHE A 173 -2.57 17.61 -13.21
N GLY A 174 -3.30 18.70 -13.40
CA GLY A 174 -4.39 18.80 -14.35
C GLY A 174 -5.71 18.27 -13.80
N VAL A 175 -6.82 18.80 -14.35
CA VAL A 175 -8.19 18.50 -13.91
C VAL A 175 -8.54 17.01 -13.88
N PRO A 176 -8.20 16.18 -14.90
CA PRO A 176 -8.52 14.76 -14.85
C PRO A 176 -7.88 14.03 -13.68
N MET A 177 -6.62 14.35 -13.37
CA MET A 177 -5.90 13.74 -12.25
C MET A 177 -6.45 14.22 -10.91
N ALA A 178 -6.73 15.52 -10.78
CA ALA A 178 -7.36 16.09 -9.58
C ALA A 178 -8.68 15.40 -9.25
N LYS A 179 -9.53 15.16 -10.25
CA LYS A 179 -10.77 14.37 -10.07
C LYS A 179 -10.48 12.96 -9.55
N TRP A 180 -9.50 12.27 -10.09
CA TRP A 180 -9.08 10.97 -9.58
C TRP A 180 -8.64 11.03 -8.11
N MET A 181 -7.93 12.08 -7.73
CA MET A 181 -7.40 12.26 -6.38
C MET A 181 -8.50 12.54 -5.34
N VAL A 182 -9.52 13.32 -5.70
CA VAL A 182 -10.55 13.75 -4.73
C VAL A 182 -11.83 12.91 -4.79
N GLU A 183 -12.24 12.43 -5.96
CA GLU A 183 -13.51 11.72 -6.13
C GLU A 183 -13.43 10.21 -5.94
N ARG A 184 -12.23 9.62 -6.00
CA ARG A 184 -12.07 8.16 -5.97
C ARG A 184 -11.17 7.69 -4.84
N SER A 185 -11.55 6.60 -4.19
CA SER A 185 -10.62 5.81 -3.41
C SER A 185 -9.79 4.91 -4.33
N ARG A 186 -8.59 4.58 -3.90
CA ARG A 186 -7.65 3.74 -4.65
C ARG A 186 -6.96 2.82 -3.66
N ASN A 187 -6.96 1.54 -3.98
CA ASN A 187 -6.22 0.52 -3.28
C ASN A 187 -5.26 -0.12 -4.27
N LEU A 188 -3.98 0.19 -4.16
CA LEU A 188 -2.93 -0.33 -5.03
C LEU A 188 -2.23 -1.49 -4.34
N CYS A 189 -2.22 -2.63 -5.00
CA CYS A 189 -1.47 -3.81 -4.60
C CYS A 189 -0.27 -3.96 -5.54
N LEU A 190 0.93 -3.98 -4.98
CA LEU A 190 2.19 -4.18 -5.69
C LEU A 190 2.72 -5.58 -5.39
N TYR A 191 3.19 -6.27 -6.42
CA TYR A 191 3.72 -7.63 -6.34
C TYR A 191 5.08 -7.76 -6.96
#